data_f4606147462922ef380b90893bda0b45
#
_entry.id   f4606147462922ef380b90893bda0b45
#
_cell.length_a   1.000
_cell.length_b   1.000
_cell.length_c   1.000
_cell.angle_alpha   90.00
_cell.angle_beta   90.00
_cell.angle_gamma   90.00
#
_symmetry.space_group_name_H-M   'P 1'
#
loop_
_entity.id
_entity.type
_entity.pdbx_description
1 polymer ?
#
loop_
_entity_poly.entity_id
_entity_poly.type
_entity_poly.pdbx_seq_one_letter_code
_entity_poly.pdbx_strand_id
1 'polypeptide(L)'
;SREEILRVIYESLALKYRYFLEILIKVSGVEVKTLHVLGGGSKNRLLNQFCSNAMQIPVVAGPAEATSIGNAMVQLMALGEIGNHEQARRIIAESAELEYFEPNQGGIWNEQFEKYNEVIIGTMKTYHDMR
;
A
#
# COMPACT_ATOMS: atom_id res chain seq x y z
N SER A 1 21.38 12.70 10.45
CA SER A 1 20.48 12.97 11.60
C SER A 1 19.53 11.80 11.81
N ARG A 2 18.85 11.77 12.95
CA ARG A 2 17.83 10.76 13.24
C ARG A 2 16.66 10.82 12.25
N GLU A 3 16.33 12.00 11.81
CA GLU A 3 15.27 12.27 10.84
C GLU A 3 15.62 11.74 9.44
N GLU A 4 16.88 11.89 9.03
CA GLU A 4 17.37 11.32 7.76
C GLU A 4 17.30 9.79 7.78
N ILE A 5 17.65 9.15 8.89
CA ILE A 5 17.56 7.69 9.03
C ILE A 5 16.09 7.23 8.89
N LEU A 6 15.14 7.89 9.57
CA LEU A 6 13.72 7.58 9.47
C LEU A 6 13.20 7.78 8.05
N ARG A 7 13.64 8.84 7.38
CA ARG A 7 13.28 9.11 6.00
C ARG A 7 13.75 8.00 5.06
N VAL A 8 15.03 7.60 5.17
CA VAL A 8 15.60 6.50 4.37
C VAL A 8 14.83 5.20 4.58
N ILE A 9 14.42 4.89 5.83
CA ILE A 9 13.61 3.71 6.13
C ILE A 9 12.27 3.77 5.40
N TYR A 10 11.55 4.88 5.46
CA TYR A 10 10.25 5.00 4.81
C TYR A 10 10.34 5.03 3.29
N GLU A 11 11.34 5.71 2.71
CA GLU A 11 11.60 5.68 1.27
C GLU A 11 11.91 4.26 0.80
N SER A 12 12.75 3.54 1.52
CA SER A 12 13.09 2.14 1.21
C SER A 12 11.86 1.21 1.29
N LEU A 13 10.98 1.41 2.27
CA LEU A 13 9.73 0.66 2.37
C LEU A 13 8.80 0.95 1.19
N ALA A 14 8.65 2.21 0.79
CA ALA A 14 7.81 2.59 -0.34
C ALA A 14 8.34 2.00 -1.66
N LEU A 15 9.65 2.03 -1.88
CA LEU A 15 10.29 1.40 -3.04
C LEU A 15 10.13 -0.13 -3.03
N LYS A 16 10.22 -0.76 -1.86
CA LYS A 16 9.96 -2.20 -1.69
C LYS A 16 8.52 -2.56 -2.04
N TYR A 17 7.55 -1.75 -1.63
CA TYR A 17 6.15 -1.96 -1.99
C TYR A 17 5.94 -1.84 -3.49
N ARG A 18 6.55 -0.85 -4.15
CA ARG A 18 6.54 -0.74 -5.61
C ARG A 18 7.11 -1.99 -6.28
N TYR A 19 8.25 -2.48 -5.82
CA TYR A 19 8.88 -3.69 -6.35
C TYR A 19 7.94 -4.90 -6.32
N PHE A 20 7.28 -5.14 -5.19
CA PHE A 20 6.33 -6.24 -5.08
C PHE A 20 5.06 -6.00 -5.90
N LEU A 21 4.58 -4.76 -5.97
CA LEU A 21 3.44 -4.42 -6.81
C LEU A 21 3.70 -4.73 -8.29
N GLU A 22 4.87 -4.35 -8.80
CA GLU A 22 5.24 -4.64 -10.20
C GLU A 22 5.33 -6.14 -10.46
N ILE A 23 5.84 -6.92 -9.50
CA ILE A 23 5.84 -8.40 -9.60
C ILE A 23 4.40 -8.93 -9.63
N LEU A 24 3.54 -8.47 -8.74
CA LEU A 24 2.13 -8.90 -8.69
C LEU A 24 1.39 -8.58 -9.98
N ILE A 25 1.56 -7.39 -10.53
CA ILE A 25 0.98 -6.99 -11.82
C ILE A 25 1.50 -7.91 -12.93
N LYS A 26 2.80 -8.17 -12.97
CA LYS A 26 3.41 -9.04 -13.97
C LYS A 26 2.90 -10.48 -13.92
N VAL A 27 2.70 -11.02 -12.71
CA VAL A 27 2.24 -12.40 -12.52
C VAL A 27 0.75 -12.54 -12.74
N SER A 28 -0.05 -11.57 -12.27
CA SER A 28 -1.51 -11.62 -12.36
C SER A 28 -2.07 -11.12 -13.69
N GLY A 29 -1.34 -10.27 -14.41
CA GLY A 29 -1.84 -9.55 -15.58
C GLY A 29 -2.89 -8.49 -15.26
N VAL A 30 -3.14 -8.20 -13.98
CA VAL A 30 -4.16 -7.25 -13.53
C VAL A 30 -3.54 -5.86 -13.36
N GLU A 31 -4.12 -4.86 -14.01
CA GLU A 31 -3.76 -3.46 -13.80
C GLU A 31 -4.25 -2.98 -12.43
N VAL A 32 -3.35 -2.43 -11.62
CA VAL A 32 -3.68 -1.85 -10.32
C VAL A 32 -3.76 -0.33 -10.45
N LYS A 33 -4.94 0.23 -10.20
CA LYS A 33 -5.23 1.67 -10.33
C LYS A 33 -5.19 2.43 -9.01
N THR A 34 -5.31 1.74 -7.90
CA THR A 34 -5.36 2.35 -6.56
C THR A 34 -4.84 1.35 -5.54
N LEU A 35 -4.04 1.82 -4.61
CA LEU A 35 -3.60 1.04 -3.45
C LEU A 35 -4.46 1.39 -2.23
N HIS A 36 -5.06 0.39 -1.60
CA HIS A 36 -5.76 0.56 -0.33
C HIS A 36 -4.88 0.13 0.83
N VAL A 37 -4.65 1.04 1.78
CA VAL A 37 -3.90 0.78 3.02
C VAL A 37 -4.87 0.73 4.19
N LEU A 38 -5.03 -0.45 4.79
CA LEU A 38 -5.97 -0.71 5.86
C LEU A 38 -5.25 -0.94 7.20
N GLY A 39 -5.99 -0.78 8.30
CA GLY A 39 -5.45 -1.02 9.64
C GLY A 39 -4.49 0.07 10.11
N GLY A 40 -3.62 -0.26 11.06
CA GLY A 40 -2.71 0.71 11.69
C GLY A 40 -1.79 1.47 10.74
N GLY A 41 -1.40 0.86 9.62
CA GLY A 41 -0.59 1.50 8.58
C GLY A 41 -1.25 2.71 7.93
N SER A 42 -2.58 2.76 7.90
CA SER A 42 -3.34 3.88 7.33
C SER A 42 -3.09 5.20 8.04
N LYS A 43 -2.67 5.16 9.31
CA LYS A 43 -2.38 6.36 10.13
C LYS A 43 -1.02 7.00 9.80
N ASN A 44 -0.14 6.32 9.06
CA ASN A 44 1.17 6.85 8.72
C ASN A 44 1.13 7.64 7.41
N ARG A 45 0.73 8.91 7.50
CA ARG A 45 0.56 9.82 6.36
C ARG A 45 1.81 9.95 5.50
N LEU A 46 2.99 10.03 6.14
CA LEU A 46 4.26 10.17 5.41
C LEU A 46 4.55 8.94 4.55
N LEU A 47 4.41 7.74 5.13
CA LEU A 47 4.62 6.49 4.39
C LEU A 47 3.58 6.34 3.27
N ASN A 48 2.31 6.65 3.53
CA ASN A 48 1.24 6.55 2.53
C ASN A 48 1.50 7.51 1.34
N GLN A 49 1.96 8.74 1.60
CA GLN A 49 2.36 9.66 0.53
C GLN A 49 3.58 9.13 -0.25
N PHE A 50 4.59 8.59 0.44
CA PHE A 50 5.75 7.98 -0.22
C PHE A 50 5.36 6.76 -1.06
N CYS A 51 4.43 5.95 -0.60
CA CYS A 51 3.89 4.84 -1.38
C CYS A 51 3.21 5.32 -2.66
N SER A 52 2.35 6.33 -2.56
CA SER A 52 1.71 6.93 -3.73
C SER A 52 2.73 7.47 -4.72
N ASN A 53 3.74 8.21 -4.22
CA ASN A 53 4.81 8.78 -5.05
C ASN A 53 5.67 7.69 -5.71
N ALA A 54 6.05 6.66 -4.96
CA ALA A 54 6.89 5.58 -5.46
C ALA A 54 6.17 4.75 -6.53
N MET A 55 4.91 4.41 -6.30
CA MET A 55 4.12 3.56 -7.19
C MET A 55 3.46 4.33 -8.34
N GLN A 56 3.40 5.66 -8.27
CA GLN A 56 2.72 6.55 -9.23
C GLN A 56 1.24 6.21 -9.42
N ILE A 57 0.59 5.74 -8.36
CA ILE A 57 -0.85 5.49 -8.28
C ILE A 57 -1.42 6.12 -7.00
N PRO A 58 -2.71 6.49 -6.98
CA PRO A 58 -3.37 6.96 -5.78
C PRO A 58 -3.33 5.94 -4.65
N VAL A 59 -3.17 6.41 -3.42
CA VAL A 59 -3.31 5.61 -2.19
C VAL A 59 -4.52 6.10 -1.42
N VAL A 60 -5.37 5.16 -1.01
CA VAL A 60 -6.51 5.39 -0.12
C VAL A 60 -6.21 4.71 1.20
N ALA A 61 -6.06 5.50 2.25
CA ALA A 61 -5.72 5.02 3.59
C ALA A 61 -6.95 5.02 4.50
N GLY A 62 -7.20 3.89 5.14
CA GLY A 62 -8.34 3.67 6.05
C GLY A 62 -9.32 2.62 5.53
N PRO A 63 -10.21 2.17 6.40
CA PRO A 63 -10.27 2.49 7.83
C PRO A 63 -9.16 1.85 8.66
N ALA A 64 -8.78 2.51 9.75
CA ALA A 64 -7.75 2.01 10.66
C ALA A 64 -8.20 0.71 11.37
N GLU A 65 -9.47 0.60 11.68
CA GLU A 65 -10.08 -0.56 12.38
C GLU A 65 -10.78 -1.51 11.39
N ALA A 66 -10.20 -1.74 10.22
CA ALA A 66 -10.79 -2.51 9.13
C ALA A 66 -11.23 -3.93 9.55
N THR A 67 -10.43 -4.61 10.38
CA THR A 67 -10.75 -5.96 10.86
C THR A 67 -12.00 -5.97 11.74
N SER A 68 -12.09 -5.05 12.70
CA SER A 68 -13.25 -4.95 13.60
C SER A 68 -14.52 -4.57 12.85
N ILE A 69 -14.40 -3.63 11.92
CA ILE A 69 -15.51 -3.21 11.04
C ILE A 69 -15.96 -4.38 10.17
N GLY A 70 -15.03 -5.10 9.54
CA GLY A 70 -15.33 -6.26 8.72
C GLY A 70 -16.06 -7.36 9.50
N ASN A 71 -15.61 -7.66 10.71
CA ASN A 71 -16.30 -8.61 11.60
C ASN A 71 -17.73 -8.17 11.94
N ALA A 72 -17.92 -6.88 12.25
CA ALA A 72 -19.26 -6.35 12.53
C ALA A 72 -20.19 -6.46 11.31
N MET A 73 -19.68 -6.15 10.11
CA MET A 73 -20.46 -6.28 8.87
C MET A 73 -20.90 -7.72 8.62
N VAL A 74 -20.01 -8.69 8.82
CA VAL A 74 -20.35 -10.12 8.65
C VAL A 74 -21.41 -10.58 9.66
N GLN A 75 -21.36 -10.11 10.91
CA GLN A 75 -22.36 -10.40 11.90
C GLN A 75 -23.71 -9.78 11.54
N LEU A 76 -23.74 -8.53 11.09
CA LEU A 76 -24.97 -7.87 10.63
C LEU A 76 -25.58 -8.56 9.40
N MET A 77 -24.75 -9.07 8.50
CA MET A 77 -25.21 -9.90 7.38
C MET A 77 -25.83 -11.21 7.88
N ALA A 78 -25.23 -11.87 8.85
CA ALA A 78 -25.74 -13.11 9.45
C ALA A 78 -27.10 -12.92 10.17
N LEU A 79 -27.30 -11.73 10.75
CA LEU A 79 -28.56 -11.34 11.40
C LEU A 79 -29.64 -10.87 10.40
N GLY A 80 -29.29 -10.72 9.11
CA GLY A 80 -30.21 -10.23 8.08
C GLY A 80 -30.39 -8.71 8.04
N GLU A 81 -29.63 -7.96 8.83
CA GLU A 81 -29.66 -6.48 8.86
C GLU A 81 -28.99 -5.85 7.63
N ILE A 82 -28.03 -6.55 7.03
CA ILE A 82 -27.35 -6.18 5.79
C ILE A 82 -27.53 -7.30 4.78
N GLY A 83 -28.01 -6.98 3.59
CA GLY A 83 -28.42 -7.97 2.59
C GLY A 83 -27.27 -8.65 1.86
N ASN A 84 -26.13 -7.96 1.66
CA ASN A 84 -25.00 -8.48 0.90
C ASN A 84 -23.71 -7.69 1.12
N HIS A 85 -22.59 -8.20 0.58
CA HIS A 85 -21.27 -7.57 0.67
C HIS A 85 -21.20 -6.19 0.01
N GLU A 86 -21.97 -5.94 -1.03
CA GLU A 86 -21.97 -4.64 -1.71
C GLU A 86 -22.59 -3.56 -0.82
N GLN A 87 -23.68 -3.88 -0.14
CA GLN A 87 -24.29 -2.99 0.84
C GLN A 87 -23.32 -2.72 2.02
N ALA A 88 -22.64 -3.76 2.53
CA ALA A 88 -21.65 -3.60 3.58
C ALA A 88 -20.51 -2.66 3.15
N ARG A 89 -19.96 -2.83 1.95
CA ARG A 89 -18.92 -1.96 1.41
C ARG A 89 -19.37 -0.51 1.29
N ARG A 90 -20.60 -0.27 0.88
CA ARG A 90 -21.18 1.06 0.78
C ARG A 90 -21.28 1.73 2.15
N ILE A 91 -21.79 1.02 3.15
CA ILE A 91 -21.86 1.51 4.53
C ILE A 91 -20.48 1.87 5.06
N ILE A 92 -19.47 1.02 4.82
CA ILE A 92 -18.10 1.31 5.22
C ILE A 92 -17.57 2.56 4.53
N ALA A 93 -17.75 2.68 3.21
CA ALA A 93 -17.27 3.83 2.44
C ALA A 93 -17.90 5.15 2.88
N GLU A 94 -19.17 5.13 3.30
CA GLU A 94 -19.89 6.31 3.77
C GLU A 94 -19.60 6.68 5.23
N SER A 95 -19.20 5.71 6.06
CA SER A 95 -19.01 5.89 7.49
C SER A 95 -17.55 5.96 7.94
N ALA A 96 -16.62 5.43 7.13
CA ALA A 96 -15.21 5.40 7.49
C ALA A 96 -14.49 6.70 7.10
N GLU A 97 -13.59 7.15 7.95
CA GLU A 97 -12.65 8.21 7.62
C GLU A 97 -11.59 7.64 6.68
N LEU A 98 -11.60 8.09 5.43
CA LEU A 98 -10.62 7.73 4.41
C LEU A 98 -9.77 8.95 4.08
N GLU A 99 -8.47 8.72 3.92
CA GLU A 99 -7.52 9.75 3.51
C GLU A 99 -6.94 9.39 2.14
N TYR A 100 -6.84 10.36 1.25
CA TYR A 100 -6.42 10.19 -0.14
C TYR A 100 -5.06 10.83 -0.35
N PHE A 101 -4.17 10.11 -1.02
CA PHE A 101 -2.82 10.55 -1.37
C PHE A 101 -2.62 10.41 -2.87
N GLU A 102 -2.44 11.54 -3.53
CA GLU A 102 -2.16 11.56 -4.96
C GLU A 102 -0.64 11.54 -5.22
N PRO A 103 -0.19 10.85 -6.28
CA PRO A 103 1.23 10.78 -6.60
C PRO A 103 1.78 12.13 -7.05
N ASN A 104 2.99 12.45 -6.60
CA ASN A 104 3.77 13.59 -7.03
C ASN A 104 5.25 13.21 -7.19
N GLN A 105 6.08 14.12 -7.73
CA GLN A 105 7.53 13.94 -7.86
C GLN A 105 7.97 12.63 -8.56
N GLY A 106 7.21 12.16 -9.56
CA GLY A 106 7.42 10.87 -10.22
C GLY A 106 8.83 10.66 -10.78
N GLY A 107 9.44 11.68 -11.34
CA GLY A 107 10.80 11.58 -11.90
C GLY A 107 11.84 11.16 -10.88
N ILE A 108 11.84 11.78 -9.70
CA ILE A 108 12.77 11.46 -8.60
C ILE A 108 12.55 10.02 -8.11
N TRP A 109 11.32 9.62 -7.90
CA TRP A 109 10.99 8.28 -7.41
C TRP A 109 11.31 7.18 -8.42
N ASN A 110 11.18 7.44 -9.73
CA ASN A 110 11.58 6.50 -10.77
C ASN A 110 13.09 6.29 -10.78
N GLU A 111 13.88 7.36 -10.70
CA GLU A 111 15.34 7.27 -10.61
C GLU A 111 15.79 6.47 -9.36
N GLN A 112 15.17 6.73 -8.20
CA GLN A 112 15.48 5.99 -6.98
C GLN A 112 15.05 4.52 -7.06
N PHE A 113 13.97 4.22 -7.76
CA PHE A 113 13.53 2.85 -7.96
C PHE A 113 14.47 2.04 -8.85
N GLU A 114 15.03 2.65 -9.89
CA GLU A 114 16.06 2.00 -10.70
C GLU A 114 17.28 1.62 -9.86
N LYS A 115 17.79 2.54 -9.04
CA LYS A 115 18.89 2.28 -8.12
C LYS A 115 18.56 1.18 -7.09
N TYR A 116 17.34 1.20 -6.56
CA TYR A 116 16.86 0.17 -5.63
C TYR A 116 16.86 -1.22 -6.28
N ASN A 117 16.40 -1.33 -7.52
CA ASN A 117 16.39 -2.59 -8.27
C ASN A 117 17.80 -3.13 -8.50
N GLU A 118 18.76 -2.29 -8.84
CA GLU A 118 20.17 -2.69 -9.00
C GLU A 118 20.74 -3.31 -7.71
N VAL A 119 20.45 -2.70 -6.56
CA VAL A 119 20.89 -3.20 -5.25
C VAL A 119 20.23 -4.55 -4.93
N ILE A 120 18.93 -4.68 -5.14
CA ILE A 120 18.18 -5.94 -4.87
C ILE A 120 18.70 -7.07 -5.77
N ILE A 121 18.88 -6.82 -7.07
CA ILE A 121 19.38 -7.82 -8.02
C ILE A 121 20.82 -8.23 -7.65
N GLY A 122 21.66 -7.28 -7.29
CA GLY A 122 23.03 -7.54 -6.83
C GLY A 122 23.06 -8.42 -5.58
N THR A 123 22.22 -8.09 -4.60
CA THR A 123 22.11 -8.86 -3.35
C THR A 123 21.60 -10.30 -3.61
N MET A 124 20.61 -10.47 -4.46
CA MET A 124 20.07 -11.81 -4.79
C MET A 124 21.10 -12.69 -5.50
N LYS A 125 21.91 -12.13 -6.40
CA LYS A 125 23.02 -12.87 -7.05
C LYS A 125 24.04 -13.34 -6.02
N THR A 126 24.44 -12.48 -5.11
CA THR A 126 25.40 -12.82 -4.03
C THR A 126 24.88 -13.97 -3.17
N TYR A 127 23.59 -13.98 -2.79
CA TYR A 127 23.00 -15.09 -2.03
C TYR A 127 22.93 -16.41 -2.83
N HIS A 128 22.77 -16.34 -4.14
CA HIS A 128 22.74 -17.55 -5.00
C HIS A 128 24.13 -18.15 -5.11
N ASP A 129 25.16 -17.34 -5.24
CA ASP A 129 26.57 -17.75 -5.38
C ASP A 129 27.17 -18.30 -4.08
N MET A 130 26.51 -18.05 -2.92
CA MET A 130 26.94 -18.55 -1.61
C MET A 130 26.34 -19.93 -1.23
N ARG A 131 25.50 -20.52 -2.09
CA ARG A 131 24.91 -21.86 -1.92
C ARG A 131 25.55 -22.89 -2.82
#